data_f2bb4d5b2bc6813fc78a68d023b94037
#
_entry.id   f2bb4d5b2bc6813fc78a68d023b94037
#
_cell.length_a   1.000
_cell.length_b   1.000
_cell.length_c   1.000
_cell.angle_alpha   90.00
_cell.angle_beta   90.00
_cell.angle_gamma   90.00
#
_symmetry.space_group_name_H-M   'P 1'
#
loop_
_entity.id
_entity.type
_entity.pdbx_description
1 polymer ?
#
loop_
_entity_poly.entity_id
_entity_poly.type
_entity_poly.pdbx_seq_one_letter_code
_entity_poly.pdbx_strand_id
1 'polypeptide(L)'
;MSDTHKDDTTKNKTNLPKRDGGNLGVKKGNRNRMRHGLHAGKLPAGCGYIENRLNSFRRKLEDIVMAAKGEVTITDAAHIQTALKWERHGMLALRWLKIEGDSLKPTDKLNFSREIAKASESRDRAIRALNLDRDKQDNIIEILYGKGDM
;
A
#
# COMPACT_ATOMS: atom_id res chain seq x y z
N MET A 1 85.29 -16.98 15.77
CA MET A 1 84.32 -17.13 16.88
C MET A 1 83.14 -16.23 16.55
N SER A 2 82.11 -16.77 15.95
CA SER A 2 81.00 -16.02 15.34
C SER A 2 79.74 -16.65 15.85
N ASP A 3 79.09 -15.98 16.77
CA ASP A 3 77.79 -16.39 17.29
C ASP A 3 76.67 -15.80 16.42
N THR A 4 75.99 -16.65 15.72
CA THR A 4 74.79 -16.32 14.92
C THR A 4 73.58 -16.44 15.81
N HIS A 5 73.01 -15.28 16.16
CA HIS A 5 71.75 -15.16 16.86
C HIS A 5 70.60 -15.34 15.84
N LYS A 6 69.87 -16.44 15.96
CA LYS A 6 68.62 -16.66 15.18
C LYS A 6 67.47 -16.11 15.96
N ASP A 7 66.90 -15.01 15.46
CA ASP A 7 65.61 -14.48 15.92
C ASP A 7 64.46 -15.32 15.36
N ASP A 8 63.89 -16.12 16.23
CA ASP A 8 62.68 -16.91 15.98
C ASP A 8 61.45 -16.02 16.28
N THR A 9 61.03 -15.26 15.29
CA THR A 9 59.78 -14.50 15.38
C THR A 9 58.61 -15.45 15.14
N THR A 10 58.14 -16.04 16.21
CA THR A 10 56.91 -16.87 16.24
C THR A 10 55.71 -16.01 15.84
N LYS A 11 55.27 -16.12 14.60
CA LYS A 11 54.02 -15.48 14.13
C LYS A 11 52.83 -16.16 14.83
N ASN A 12 52.39 -15.51 15.89
CA ASN A 12 51.19 -15.85 16.61
C ASN A 12 49.98 -15.50 15.68
N LYS A 13 49.61 -16.47 14.85
CA LYS A 13 48.32 -16.40 14.11
C LYS A 13 47.20 -16.55 15.12
N THR A 14 46.69 -15.41 15.59
CA THR A 14 45.42 -15.36 16.30
C THR A 14 44.35 -15.94 15.36
N ASN A 15 43.95 -17.16 15.63
CA ASN A 15 42.74 -17.77 15.06
C ASN A 15 41.52 -17.01 15.62
N LEU A 16 41.26 -15.87 15.08
CA LEU A 16 39.97 -15.24 15.22
C LEU A 16 38.95 -16.20 14.54
N PRO A 17 37.93 -16.65 15.27
CA PRO A 17 36.87 -17.44 14.65
C PRO A 17 36.36 -16.60 13.48
N LYS A 18 36.41 -17.16 12.27
CA LYS A 18 35.71 -16.63 11.12
C LYS A 18 34.28 -16.44 11.61
N ARG A 19 33.87 -15.18 11.82
CA ARG A 19 32.46 -14.86 11.85
C ARG A 19 31.93 -15.36 10.52
N ASP A 20 31.34 -16.54 10.56
CA ASP A 20 30.46 -16.97 9.50
C ASP A 20 29.55 -15.77 9.31
N GLY A 21 29.76 -15.05 8.22
CA GLY A 21 28.87 -14.00 7.76
C GLY A 21 27.55 -14.67 7.54
N GLY A 22 26.92 -15.03 8.66
CA GLY A 22 25.58 -15.56 8.70
C GLY A 22 24.79 -14.56 7.91
N ASN A 23 24.49 -14.98 6.71
CA ASN A 23 23.63 -14.29 5.80
C ASN A 23 22.38 -13.91 6.61
N LEU A 24 22.42 -12.74 7.27
CA LEU A 24 21.26 -12.07 7.86
C LEU A 24 20.34 -11.65 6.72
N GLY A 25 20.62 -12.18 5.53
CA GLY A 25 19.75 -12.20 4.40
C GLY A 25 18.40 -12.71 4.87
N VAL A 26 17.42 -11.92 4.69
CA VAL A 26 16.01 -12.18 4.69
C VAL A 26 15.79 -13.70 4.62
N LYS A 27 15.41 -14.32 5.76
CA LYS A 27 15.18 -15.76 5.83
C LYS A 27 14.34 -16.15 4.62
N LYS A 28 14.95 -16.90 3.70
CA LYS A 28 14.32 -17.40 2.50
C LYS A 28 13.08 -18.16 2.96
N GLY A 29 11.93 -17.49 3.04
CA GLY A 29 10.75 -18.11 3.59
C GLY A 29 9.81 -17.24 4.44
N ASN A 30 10.16 -16.02 4.79
CA ASN A 30 9.14 -15.14 5.41
C ASN A 30 8.16 -14.66 4.33
N ARG A 31 7.30 -15.58 3.90
CA ARG A 31 6.26 -15.36 2.91
C ARG A 31 5.03 -14.67 3.50
N ASN A 32 5.00 -14.38 4.81
CA ASN A 32 3.84 -13.75 5.44
C ASN A 32 3.48 -12.43 4.77
N ARG A 33 4.47 -11.63 4.41
CA ARG A 33 4.27 -10.37 3.67
C ARG A 33 3.71 -10.60 2.26
N MET A 34 4.11 -11.69 1.60
CA MET A 34 3.61 -12.07 0.27
C MET A 34 2.31 -12.85 0.34
N ARG A 35 2.08 -13.57 1.43
CA ARG A 35 0.89 -14.39 1.63
C ARG A 35 -0.37 -13.51 1.66
N HIS A 36 -0.33 -12.41 2.40
CA HIS A 36 -1.47 -11.50 2.49
C HIS A 36 -1.49 -10.46 1.36
N GLY A 37 -0.37 -10.15 0.73
CA GLY A 37 -0.28 -9.18 -0.36
C GLY A 37 -0.59 -7.73 0.03
N LEU A 38 -0.97 -7.46 1.30
CA LEU A 38 -1.37 -6.14 1.77
C LEU A 38 -0.28 -5.07 1.60
N HIS A 39 0.98 -5.47 1.77
CA HIS A 39 2.15 -4.59 1.63
C HIS A 39 3.08 -5.01 0.50
N ALA A 40 2.67 -5.96 -0.33
CA ALA A 40 3.46 -6.40 -1.47
C ALA A 40 3.33 -5.43 -2.64
N GLY A 41 4.42 -5.17 -3.35
CA GLY A 41 4.40 -4.40 -4.60
C GLY A 41 3.64 -5.11 -5.72
N LYS A 42 3.57 -6.46 -5.67
CA LYS A 42 2.84 -7.29 -6.64
C LYS A 42 1.65 -7.95 -5.98
N LEU A 43 0.59 -8.13 -6.73
CA LEU A 43 -0.58 -8.88 -6.28
C LEU A 43 -0.26 -10.37 -6.11
N PRO A 44 -0.83 -11.04 -5.10
CA PRO A 44 -0.77 -12.48 -4.99
C PRO A 44 -1.37 -13.19 -6.20
N ALA A 45 -0.99 -14.44 -6.43
CA ALA A 45 -1.59 -15.25 -7.48
C ALA A 45 -3.13 -15.32 -7.33
N GLY A 46 -3.85 -15.27 -8.45
CA GLY A 46 -5.31 -15.27 -8.46
C GLY A 46 -5.98 -13.93 -8.09
N CYS A 47 -5.22 -12.84 -7.98
CA CYS A 47 -5.75 -11.51 -7.68
C CYS A 47 -5.86 -10.59 -8.90
N GLY A 48 -5.73 -11.10 -10.12
CA GLY A 48 -5.81 -10.29 -11.36
C GLY A 48 -7.13 -9.52 -11.50
N TYR A 49 -8.23 -10.04 -10.97
CA TYR A 49 -9.52 -9.35 -10.94
C TYR A 49 -9.46 -8.04 -10.15
N ILE A 50 -8.61 -7.95 -9.12
CA ILE A 50 -8.40 -6.72 -8.33
C ILE A 50 -7.80 -5.64 -9.22
N GLU A 51 -6.79 -5.99 -10.04
CA GLU A 51 -6.16 -5.06 -10.99
C GLU A 51 -7.19 -4.49 -11.97
N ASN A 52 -8.00 -5.37 -12.57
CA ASN A 52 -9.05 -4.95 -13.50
C ASN A 52 -10.06 -4.00 -12.84
N ARG A 53 -10.47 -4.30 -11.61
CA ARG A 53 -11.37 -3.44 -10.85
C ARG A 53 -10.74 -2.09 -10.50
N LEU A 54 -9.47 -2.07 -10.11
CA LEU A 54 -8.74 -0.83 -9.83
C LEU A 54 -8.58 0.03 -11.09
N ASN A 55 -8.28 -0.58 -12.24
CA ASN A 55 -8.19 0.14 -13.52
C ASN A 55 -9.55 0.73 -13.93
N SER A 56 -10.63 -0.02 -13.75
CA SER A 56 -11.99 0.50 -14.01
C SER A 56 -12.36 1.64 -13.05
N PHE A 57 -12.00 1.51 -11.77
CA PHE A 57 -12.25 2.55 -10.77
C PHE A 57 -11.43 3.82 -11.05
N ARG A 58 -10.16 3.66 -11.44
CA ARG A 58 -9.32 4.79 -11.85
C ARG A 58 -9.95 5.58 -13.00
N ARG A 59 -10.33 4.89 -14.09
CA ARG A 59 -10.96 5.54 -15.25
C ARG A 59 -12.20 6.32 -14.86
N LYS A 60 -13.08 5.73 -14.03
CA LYS A 60 -14.28 6.40 -13.54
C LYS A 60 -13.96 7.67 -12.75
N LEU A 61 -12.94 7.66 -11.88
CA LEU A 61 -12.54 8.85 -11.14
C LEU A 61 -11.94 9.91 -12.07
N GLU A 62 -11.09 9.51 -13.03
CA GLU A 62 -10.53 10.41 -14.05
C GLU A 62 -11.65 11.05 -14.89
N ASP A 63 -12.64 10.26 -15.34
CA ASP A 63 -13.79 10.73 -16.11
C ASP A 63 -14.64 11.75 -15.31
N ILE A 64 -14.90 11.47 -14.03
CA ILE A 64 -15.67 12.38 -13.17
C ILE A 64 -14.90 13.68 -12.93
N VAL A 65 -13.58 13.62 -12.66
CA VAL A 65 -12.75 14.81 -12.50
C VAL A 65 -12.72 15.63 -13.78
N MET A 66 -12.55 14.95 -14.93
CA MET A 66 -12.55 15.61 -16.24
C MET A 66 -13.89 16.28 -16.52
N ALA A 67 -15.01 15.64 -16.20
CA ALA A 67 -16.35 16.19 -16.39
C ALA A 67 -16.62 17.39 -15.45
N ALA A 68 -16.07 17.38 -14.22
CA ALA A 68 -16.30 18.45 -13.24
C ALA A 68 -15.36 19.65 -13.40
N LYS A 69 -14.09 19.41 -13.80
CA LYS A 69 -13.02 20.42 -13.81
C LYS A 69 -12.49 20.75 -15.19
N GLY A 70 -12.80 19.93 -16.21
CA GLY A 70 -12.26 20.04 -17.56
C GLY A 70 -10.86 19.49 -17.76
N GLU A 71 -10.10 19.29 -16.68
CA GLU A 71 -8.75 18.70 -16.71
C GLU A 71 -8.44 17.90 -15.44
N VAL A 72 -7.49 16.98 -15.51
CA VAL A 72 -6.97 16.23 -14.36
C VAL A 72 -5.63 16.83 -13.96
N THR A 73 -5.59 17.56 -12.85
CA THR A 73 -4.35 18.14 -12.34
C THR A 73 -3.44 17.09 -11.70
N ILE A 74 -2.17 17.42 -11.47
CA ILE A 74 -1.22 16.56 -10.76
C ILE A 74 -1.74 16.24 -9.35
N THR A 75 -2.37 17.19 -8.69
CA THR A 75 -2.97 17.01 -7.36
C THR A 75 -4.14 16.02 -7.41
N ASP A 76 -5.01 16.14 -8.42
CA ASP A 76 -6.11 15.19 -8.62
C ASP A 76 -5.57 13.78 -8.89
N ALA A 77 -4.57 13.66 -9.75
CA ALA A 77 -3.91 12.38 -10.01
C ALA A 77 -3.32 11.74 -8.73
N ALA A 78 -2.72 12.54 -7.85
CA ALA A 78 -2.20 12.06 -6.57
C ALA A 78 -3.32 11.58 -5.63
N HIS A 79 -4.45 12.27 -5.57
CA HIS A 79 -5.62 11.85 -4.80
C HIS A 79 -6.25 10.57 -5.37
N ILE A 80 -6.37 10.47 -6.69
CA ILE A 80 -6.83 9.26 -7.38
C ILE A 80 -5.92 8.07 -7.04
N GLN A 81 -4.60 8.24 -7.15
CA GLN A 81 -3.64 7.18 -6.78
C GLN A 81 -3.76 6.77 -5.31
N THR A 82 -4.01 7.71 -4.43
CA THR A 82 -4.23 7.44 -3.01
C THR A 82 -5.51 6.65 -2.78
N ALA A 83 -6.60 7.00 -3.45
CA ALA A 83 -7.85 6.25 -3.40
C ALA A 83 -7.68 4.82 -3.91
N LEU A 84 -6.99 4.63 -5.04
CA LEU A 84 -6.69 3.30 -5.60
C LEU A 84 -5.84 2.43 -4.67
N LYS A 85 -4.84 3.03 -4.02
CA LYS A 85 -4.00 2.33 -3.04
C LYS A 85 -4.84 1.77 -1.89
N TRP A 86 -5.76 2.56 -1.36
CA TRP A 86 -6.60 2.14 -0.25
C TRP A 86 -7.70 1.16 -0.69
N GLU A 87 -8.28 1.33 -1.87
CA GLU A 87 -9.21 0.35 -2.45
C GLU A 87 -8.53 -1.01 -2.63
N ARG A 88 -7.32 -1.05 -3.18
CA ARG A 88 -6.50 -2.27 -3.29
C ARG A 88 -6.28 -2.92 -1.93
N HIS A 89 -5.92 -2.13 -0.92
CA HIS A 89 -5.66 -2.62 0.43
C HIS A 89 -6.91 -3.27 1.04
N GLY A 90 -8.05 -2.59 0.96
CA GLY A 90 -9.34 -3.09 1.44
C GLY A 90 -9.78 -4.37 0.75
N MET A 91 -9.63 -4.44 -0.58
CA MET A 91 -9.96 -5.65 -1.35
C MET A 91 -9.09 -6.85 -0.99
N LEU A 92 -7.80 -6.65 -0.75
CA LEU A 92 -6.89 -7.71 -0.31
C LEU A 92 -7.25 -8.19 1.10
N ALA A 93 -7.53 -7.28 2.03
CA ALA A 93 -7.95 -7.63 3.37
C ALA A 93 -9.28 -8.41 3.38
N LEU A 94 -10.26 -7.96 2.59
CA LEU A 94 -11.55 -8.63 2.44
C LEU A 94 -11.39 -10.02 1.82
N ARG A 95 -10.55 -10.15 0.79
CA ARG A 95 -10.24 -11.46 0.19
C ARG A 95 -9.66 -12.43 1.22
N TRP A 96 -8.72 -11.98 2.02
CA TRP A 96 -8.11 -12.79 3.08
C TRP A 96 -9.13 -13.22 4.12
N LEU A 97 -9.93 -12.30 4.60
CA LEU A 97 -10.99 -12.59 5.55
C LEU A 97 -11.97 -13.64 5.00
N LYS A 98 -12.26 -13.59 3.68
CA LYS A 98 -13.15 -14.54 3.03
C LYS A 98 -12.52 -15.93 2.84
N ILE A 99 -11.23 -16.00 2.52
CA ILE A 99 -10.56 -17.28 2.19
C ILE A 99 -10.11 -18.02 3.45
N GLU A 100 -9.55 -17.31 4.42
CA GLU A 100 -8.99 -17.89 5.63
C GLU A 100 -9.80 -17.60 6.89
N GLY A 101 -10.98 -16.99 6.73
CA GLY A 101 -11.80 -16.55 7.85
C GLY A 101 -12.11 -17.66 8.86
N ASP A 102 -12.32 -18.89 8.41
CA ASP A 102 -12.66 -20.01 9.31
C ASP A 102 -11.42 -20.48 10.11
N SER A 103 -10.23 -20.34 9.57
CA SER A 103 -8.97 -20.71 10.22
C SER A 103 -8.36 -19.61 11.09
N LEU A 104 -8.84 -18.37 10.97
CA LEU A 104 -8.32 -17.22 11.70
C LEU A 104 -8.84 -17.19 13.14
N LYS A 105 -7.95 -16.78 14.06
CA LYS A 105 -8.35 -16.46 15.43
C LYS A 105 -9.31 -15.26 15.44
N PRO A 106 -10.22 -15.16 16.44
CA PRO A 106 -11.15 -14.04 16.55
C PRO A 106 -10.47 -12.66 16.53
N THR A 107 -9.31 -12.55 17.17
CA THR A 107 -8.48 -11.34 17.18
C THR A 107 -8.01 -10.94 15.77
N ASP A 108 -7.60 -11.93 14.95
CA ASP A 108 -7.13 -11.66 13.59
C ASP A 108 -8.29 -11.26 12.67
N LYS A 109 -9.46 -11.89 12.83
CA LYS A 109 -10.69 -11.47 12.13
C LYS A 109 -11.03 -10.01 12.43
N LEU A 110 -10.95 -9.63 13.72
CA LEU A 110 -11.21 -8.25 14.13
C LEU A 110 -10.17 -7.28 13.55
N ASN A 111 -8.89 -7.66 13.51
CA ASN A 111 -7.84 -6.85 12.91
C ASN A 111 -8.07 -6.65 11.41
N PHE A 112 -8.43 -7.69 10.66
CA PHE A 112 -8.78 -7.55 9.24
C PHE A 112 -10.00 -6.65 9.03
N SER A 113 -11.02 -6.76 9.89
CA SER A 113 -12.20 -5.89 9.82
C SER A 113 -11.84 -4.42 10.06
N ARG A 114 -10.95 -4.14 11.02
CA ARG A 114 -10.42 -2.79 11.26
C ARG A 114 -9.62 -2.26 10.06
N GLU A 115 -8.78 -3.10 9.45
CA GLU A 115 -8.03 -2.70 8.25
C GLU A 115 -8.94 -2.41 7.05
N ILE A 116 -10.04 -3.16 6.89
CA ILE A 116 -11.04 -2.89 5.86
C ILE A 116 -11.74 -1.55 6.12
N ALA A 117 -12.16 -1.29 7.35
CA ALA A 117 -12.80 -0.02 7.74
C ALA A 117 -11.86 1.17 7.51
N LYS A 118 -10.61 1.07 7.96
CA LYS A 118 -9.57 2.09 7.75
C LYS A 118 -9.29 2.34 6.27
N ALA A 119 -9.23 1.27 5.46
CA ALA A 119 -9.02 1.38 4.02
C ALA A 119 -10.18 2.13 3.36
N SER A 120 -11.42 1.81 3.72
CA SER A 120 -12.62 2.49 3.21
C SER A 120 -12.62 3.97 3.59
N GLU A 121 -12.38 4.30 4.85
CA GLU A 121 -12.32 5.69 5.32
C GLU A 121 -11.23 6.50 4.61
N SER A 122 -10.03 5.92 4.46
CA SER A 122 -8.90 6.58 3.81
C SER A 122 -9.12 6.78 2.32
N ARG A 123 -9.79 5.82 1.64
CA ARG A 123 -10.23 5.94 0.25
C ARG A 123 -11.23 7.09 0.11
N ASP A 124 -12.26 7.12 0.94
CA ASP A 124 -13.32 8.13 0.89
C ASP A 124 -12.78 9.53 1.18
N ARG A 125 -11.80 9.64 2.09
CA ARG A 125 -11.08 10.90 2.33
C ARG A 125 -10.33 11.37 1.09
N ALA A 126 -9.65 10.48 0.38
CA ALA A 126 -8.95 10.81 -0.85
C ALA A 126 -9.92 11.24 -1.98
N ILE A 127 -11.10 10.60 -2.07
CA ILE A 127 -12.15 10.98 -3.03
C ILE A 127 -12.73 12.37 -2.68
N ARG A 128 -13.03 12.63 -1.42
CA ARG A 128 -13.51 13.97 -0.99
C ARG A 128 -12.50 15.08 -1.28
N ALA A 129 -11.20 14.78 -1.19
CA ALA A 129 -10.14 15.73 -1.52
C ALA A 129 -10.10 16.12 -3.01
N LEU A 130 -10.78 15.38 -3.89
CA LEU A 130 -10.99 15.78 -5.28
C LEU A 130 -11.94 16.98 -5.41
N ASN A 131 -12.70 17.34 -4.36
CA ASN A 131 -13.64 18.47 -4.34
C ASN A 131 -14.64 18.46 -5.51
N LEU A 132 -15.18 17.30 -5.83
CA LEU A 132 -16.12 17.11 -6.95
C LEU A 132 -17.53 17.59 -6.63
N ASP A 133 -17.86 17.78 -5.35
CA ASP A 133 -19.21 18.15 -4.90
C ASP A 133 -19.41 19.68 -4.81
N ARG A 134 -18.36 20.47 -5.05
CA ARG A 134 -18.44 21.93 -4.94
C ARG A 134 -19.48 22.55 -5.88
N ASP A 135 -19.54 22.04 -7.10
CA ASP A 135 -20.45 22.59 -8.13
C ASP A 135 -21.90 22.16 -7.95
N LYS A 136 -22.16 21.07 -7.18
CA LYS A 136 -23.54 20.64 -6.89
C LYS A 136 -24.21 21.48 -5.80
N GLN A 137 -23.45 22.00 -4.82
CA GLN A 137 -24.01 22.86 -3.79
C GLN A 137 -24.42 24.22 -4.36
N ASP A 138 -23.62 24.78 -5.25
CA ASP A 138 -23.94 26.05 -5.91
C ASP A 138 -25.13 25.88 -6.85
N ASN A 139 -25.21 24.78 -7.61
CA ASN A 139 -26.37 24.45 -8.42
C ASN A 139 -27.65 24.17 -7.61
N ILE A 140 -27.54 23.52 -6.44
CA ILE A 140 -28.70 23.26 -5.57
C ILE A 140 -29.25 24.57 -5.00
N ILE A 141 -28.39 25.51 -4.61
CA ILE A 141 -28.79 26.82 -4.12
C ILE A 141 -29.42 27.62 -5.26
N GLU A 142 -28.84 27.62 -6.45
CA GLU A 142 -29.38 28.30 -7.64
C GLU A 142 -30.71 27.68 -8.10
N ILE A 143 -30.89 26.34 -7.98
CA ILE A 143 -32.15 25.64 -8.28
C ILE A 143 -33.23 25.93 -7.22
N LEU A 144 -32.86 26.00 -5.94
CA LEU A 144 -33.81 26.18 -4.84
C LEU A 144 -34.23 27.64 -4.65
N TYR A 145 -33.38 28.60 -4.95
CA TYR A 145 -33.64 30.00 -4.68
C TYR A 145 -33.80 30.89 -5.93
N GLY A 146 -33.67 30.29 -7.14
CA GLY A 146 -33.72 30.99 -8.41
C GLY A 146 -32.51 31.95 -8.58
N LYS A 147 -32.14 32.23 -9.84
CA LYS A 147 -31.30 33.41 -10.10
C LYS A 147 -32.06 34.62 -9.64
N GLY A 148 -31.65 35.19 -8.51
CA GLY A 148 -32.21 36.49 -8.07
C GLY A 148 -31.92 37.52 -9.15
N ASP A 149 -32.91 37.78 -9.97
CA ASP A 149 -32.94 38.98 -10.82
C ASP A 149 -32.97 40.19 -9.87
N MET A 150 -31.79 40.79 -9.71
CA MET A 150 -31.68 42.18 -9.25
C MET A 150 -31.28 43.06 -10.40
#